data_51b0242f83d1418f9faecde61bf4fac4
#
_entry.id   51b0242f83d1418f9faecde61bf4fac4
#
_cell.length_a   1.000
_cell.length_b   1.000
_cell.length_c   1.000
_cell.angle_alpha   90.00
_cell.angle_beta   90.00
_cell.angle_gamma   90.00
#
_symmetry.space_group_name_H-M   'P 1'
#
loop_
_entity.id
_entity.type
_entity.pdbx_description
1 polymer ?
#
loop_
_entity_poly.entity_id
_entity_poly.type
_entity_poly.pdbx_seq_one_letter_code
_entity_poly.pdbx_strand_id
1 'polypeptide(L)'
;CLNNHDSLVLKEVAELINVLDCCDKKLSVISGKAVGLGYTLFAAKNMGYDYTLAFANARVALFDGVQGAEIELAGESGDKKSLAERYGDENSDPINAAKNGYIDNIIEPAFAKQYIVSCLQTLVN
;
A
#
# COMPACT_ATOMS: atom_id res chain seq x y z
N CYS A 1 6.26 -8.53 4.41
CA CYS A 1 5.53 -7.52 5.19
C CYS A 1 6.44 -6.99 6.30
N LEU A 2 6.47 -5.67 6.48
CA LEU A 2 7.20 -5.05 7.58
C LEU A 2 6.43 -5.25 8.89
N ASN A 3 7.15 -5.62 9.95
CA ASN A 3 6.57 -5.73 11.28
C ASN A 3 6.54 -4.37 11.96
N ASN A 4 5.35 -3.81 12.15
CA ASN A 4 5.15 -2.47 12.72
C ASN A 4 5.54 -2.38 14.22
N HIS A 5 5.74 -3.50 14.89
CA HIS A 5 5.99 -3.55 16.33
C HIS A 5 7.46 -3.74 16.71
N ASP A 6 8.35 -3.92 15.73
CA ASP A 6 9.78 -4.09 15.98
C ASP A 6 10.50 -2.72 15.98
N SER A 7 11.11 -2.35 17.10
CA SER A 7 11.82 -1.09 17.26
C SER A 7 13.06 -0.96 16.34
N LEU A 8 13.72 -2.07 16.03
CA LEU A 8 14.84 -2.08 15.09
C LEU A 8 14.35 -1.82 13.65
N VAL A 9 13.23 -2.42 13.26
CA VAL A 9 12.60 -2.17 11.96
C VAL A 9 12.19 -0.71 11.83
N LEU A 10 11.59 -0.12 12.87
CA LEU A 10 11.17 1.28 12.86
C LEU A 10 12.37 2.24 12.72
N LYS A 11 13.51 1.93 13.33
CA LYS A 11 14.75 2.71 13.18
C LYS A 11 15.28 2.68 11.75
N GLU A 12 15.36 1.48 11.15
CA GLU A 12 15.77 1.31 9.75
C GLU A 12 14.81 2.00 8.79
N VAL A 13 13.51 1.95 9.08
CA VAL A 13 12.48 2.66 8.33
C VAL A 13 12.69 4.17 8.36
N ALA A 14 13.03 4.76 9.51
CA ALA A 14 13.29 6.18 9.61
C ALA A 14 14.49 6.61 8.74
N GLU A 15 15.53 5.81 8.68
CA GLU A 15 16.68 6.03 7.78
C GLU A 15 16.28 5.92 6.32
N LEU A 16 15.45 4.93 5.96
CA LEU A 16 14.94 4.74 4.61
C LEU A 16 14.09 5.92 4.15
N ILE A 17 13.26 6.49 5.02
CA ILE A 17 12.44 7.66 4.70
C ILE A 17 13.33 8.84 4.28
N ASN A 18 14.42 9.09 4.98
CA ASN A 18 15.36 10.15 4.63
C ASN A 18 15.96 9.94 3.23
N VAL A 19 16.30 8.71 2.87
CA VAL A 19 16.83 8.38 1.54
C VAL A 19 15.76 8.54 0.46
N LEU A 20 14.54 8.10 0.73
CA LEU A 20 13.41 8.22 -0.22
C LEU A 20 13.03 9.68 -0.48
N ASP A 21 13.12 10.55 0.50
CA ASP A 21 12.85 11.98 0.33
C ASP A 21 13.83 12.67 -0.65
N CYS A 22 15.01 12.09 -0.83
CA CYS A 22 15.99 12.61 -1.79
C CYS A 22 15.67 12.23 -3.24
N CYS A 23 14.70 11.35 -3.48
CA CYS A 23 14.31 10.93 -4.82
C CYS A 23 13.24 11.86 -5.38
N ASP A 24 13.53 12.52 -6.52
CA ASP A 24 12.61 13.47 -7.14
C ASP A 24 11.42 12.79 -7.83
N LYS A 25 11.63 11.61 -8.37
CA LYS A 25 10.62 10.87 -9.14
C LYS A 25 10.53 9.45 -8.65
N LYS A 26 9.33 9.03 -8.27
CA LYS A 26 9.07 7.71 -7.70
C LYS A 26 7.86 7.07 -8.35
N LEU A 27 8.01 5.80 -8.74
CA LEU A 27 6.93 4.96 -9.25
C LEU A 27 6.91 3.68 -8.45
N SER A 28 5.74 3.28 -8.01
CA SER A 28 5.53 2.03 -7.27
C SER A 28 4.62 1.08 -8.02
N VAL A 29 4.96 -0.20 -8.01
CA VAL A 29 4.13 -1.28 -8.56
C VAL A 29 3.90 -2.32 -7.49
N ILE A 30 2.66 -2.51 -7.09
CA ILE A 30 2.27 -3.46 -6.06
C ILE A 30 1.87 -4.77 -6.73
N SER A 31 2.71 -5.79 -6.59
CA SER A 31 2.48 -7.12 -7.16
C SER A 31 1.87 -8.12 -6.16
N GLY A 32 1.90 -7.79 -4.88
CA GLY A 32 1.41 -8.65 -3.80
C GLY A 32 0.68 -7.85 -2.74
N LYS A 33 1.18 -7.86 -1.52
CA LYS A 33 0.53 -7.23 -0.38
C LYS A 33 1.28 -5.97 0.06
N ALA A 34 0.61 -4.83 0.03
CA ALA A 34 1.09 -3.55 0.56
C ALA A 34 0.08 -3.03 1.60
N VAL A 35 0.30 -3.34 2.86
CA VAL A 35 -0.62 -3.04 3.96
C VAL A 35 0.13 -2.37 5.10
N GLY A 36 -0.50 -1.40 5.74
CA GLY A 36 0.07 -0.66 6.86
C GLY A 36 1.35 0.07 6.47
N LEU A 37 2.41 -0.17 7.23
CA LEU A 37 3.71 0.48 7.01
C LEU A 37 4.31 0.17 5.63
N GLY A 38 4.09 -1.03 5.11
CA GLY A 38 4.53 -1.40 3.76
C GLY A 38 3.91 -0.52 2.68
N TYR A 39 2.62 -0.25 2.75
CA TYR A 39 1.96 0.68 1.83
C TYR A 39 2.47 2.12 2.05
N THR A 40 2.51 2.58 3.28
CA THR A 40 2.90 3.96 3.61
C THR A 40 4.30 4.30 3.09
N LEU A 41 5.25 3.38 3.22
CA LEU A 41 6.63 3.62 2.80
C LEU A 41 6.86 3.50 1.29
N PHE A 42 6.23 2.51 0.66
CA PHE A 42 6.60 2.11 -0.69
C PHE A 42 5.56 2.47 -1.75
N ALA A 43 4.43 3.00 -1.38
CA ALA A 43 3.35 3.26 -2.33
C ALA A 43 2.52 4.51 -2.08
N ALA A 44 2.57 5.08 -0.87
CA ALA A 44 1.67 6.18 -0.51
C ALA A 44 2.04 7.50 -1.18
N LYS A 45 1.03 8.23 -1.60
CA LYS A 45 1.20 9.56 -2.23
C LYS A 45 1.88 10.58 -1.33
N ASN A 46 1.64 10.54 -0.03
CA ASN A 46 2.26 11.44 0.93
C ASN A 46 3.78 11.23 1.09
N MET A 47 4.32 10.11 0.61
CA MET A 47 5.75 9.87 0.51
C MET A 47 6.35 10.35 -0.82
N GLY A 48 5.57 11.05 -1.65
CA GLY A 48 6.03 11.62 -2.90
C GLY A 48 6.08 10.65 -4.08
N TYR A 49 5.34 9.55 -4.03
CA TYR A 49 5.20 8.66 -5.19
C TYR A 49 4.32 9.31 -6.25
N ASP A 50 4.88 9.51 -7.44
CA ASP A 50 4.18 10.12 -8.56
C ASP A 50 3.10 9.20 -9.13
N TYR A 51 3.45 7.92 -9.29
CA TYR A 51 2.53 6.89 -9.73
C TYR A 51 2.59 5.67 -8.82
N THR A 52 1.43 5.17 -8.45
CA THR A 52 1.26 3.91 -7.72
C THR A 52 0.32 3.02 -8.52
N LEU A 53 0.86 1.91 -9.04
CA LEU A 53 0.14 0.93 -9.82
C LEU A 53 -0.03 -0.35 -8.99
N ALA A 54 -1.10 -1.10 -9.21
CA ALA A 54 -1.30 -2.37 -8.54
C ALA A 54 -1.80 -3.44 -9.51
N PHE A 55 -1.40 -4.68 -9.29
CA PHE A 55 -1.98 -5.82 -10.00
C PHE A 55 -3.38 -6.13 -9.45
N ALA A 56 -4.24 -6.73 -10.27
CA ALA A 56 -5.61 -7.05 -9.87
C ALA A 56 -5.70 -7.99 -8.65
N ASN A 57 -4.69 -8.81 -8.43
CA ASN A 57 -4.60 -9.71 -7.29
C ASN A 57 -3.84 -9.12 -6.08
N ALA A 58 -3.39 -7.88 -6.18
CA ALA A 58 -2.71 -7.21 -5.06
C ALA A 58 -3.67 -6.91 -3.91
N ARG A 59 -3.11 -6.68 -2.74
CA ARG A 59 -3.84 -6.24 -1.55
C ARG A 59 -3.23 -4.94 -1.04
N VAL A 60 -4.06 -3.92 -0.94
CA VAL A 60 -3.62 -2.56 -0.59
C VAL A 60 -4.53 -2.00 0.50
N ALA A 61 -3.97 -1.68 1.67
CA ALA A 61 -4.72 -1.05 2.74
C ALA A 61 -3.81 -0.25 3.68
N LEU A 62 -4.35 0.77 4.33
CA LEU A 62 -3.64 1.53 5.37
C LEU A 62 -3.43 0.70 6.63
N PHE A 63 -4.38 -0.15 6.97
CA PHE A 63 -4.34 -1.03 8.14
C PHE A 63 -4.44 -2.48 7.70
N ASP A 64 -3.79 -3.38 8.41
CA ASP A 64 -4.04 -4.81 8.24
C ASP A 64 -5.43 -5.21 8.79
N GLY A 65 -5.87 -6.43 8.50
CA GLY A 65 -7.19 -6.89 8.91
C GLY A 65 -7.40 -6.87 10.43
N VAL A 66 -6.35 -7.18 11.19
CA VAL A 66 -6.41 -7.18 12.67
C VAL A 66 -6.56 -5.75 13.19
N GLN A 67 -5.74 -4.83 12.73
CA GLN A 67 -5.81 -3.41 13.13
C GLN A 67 -7.14 -2.77 12.73
N GLY A 68 -7.61 -3.05 11.53
CA GLY A 68 -8.91 -2.56 11.05
C GLY A 68 -10.07 -3.10 11.87
N ALA A 69 -10.06 -4.37 12.23
CA ALA A 69 -11.08 -4.98 13.09
C ALA A 69 -11.08 -4.38 14.51
N GLU A 70 -9.91 -4.09 15.06
CA GLU A 70 -9.80 -3.42 16.37
C GLU A 70 -10.42 -2.02 16.36
N ILE A 71 -10.24 -1.27 15.27
CA ILE A 71 -10.83 0.06 15.10
C ILE A 71 -12.36 -0.05 15.00
N GLU A 72 -12.87 -0.96 14.17
CA GLU A 72 -14.32 -1.15 13.99
C GLU A 72 -15.00 -1.72 15.25
N LEU A 73 -14.32 -2.58 15.98
CA LEU A 73 -14.83 -3.20 17.21
C LEU A 73 -14.63 -2.35 18.47
N ALA A 74 -14.13 -1.13 18.36
CA ALA A 74 -13.94 -0.26 19.52
C ALA A 74 -15.28 -0.03 20.26
N GLY A 75 -15.53 -0.85 21.29
CA GLY A 75 -16.75 -0.79 22.11
C GLY A 75 -17.79 -1.90 21.85
N GLU A 76 -17.55 -2.84 20.94
CA GLU A 76 -18.44 -3.97 20.67
C GLU A 76 -17.77 -5.31 20.99
N SER A 77 -18.56 -6.26 21.48
CA SER A 77 -18.11 -7.63 21.70
C SER A 77 -18.43 -8.47 20.46
N GLY A 78 -17.41 -8.92 19.73
CA GLY A 78 -17.57 -9.76 18.55
C GLY A 78 -16.39 -10.70 18.35
N ASP A 79 -16.50 -11.61 17.38
CA ASP A 79 -15.40 -12.48 16.98
C ASP A 79 -14.37 -11.68 16.18
N LYS A 80 -13.29 -11.29 16.87
CA LYS A 80 -12.21 -10.48 16.29
C LYS A 80 -11.55 -11.16 15.08
N LYS A 81 -11.49 -12.47 15.06
CA LYS A 81 -10.81 -13.19 13.97
C LYS A 81 -11.61 -13.16 12.67
N SER A 82 -12.89 -13.46 12.73
CA SER A 82 -13.76 -13.44 11.56
C SER A 82 -13.95 -12.03 11.02
N LEU A 83 -14.01 -11.03 11.90
CA LEU A 83 -14.08 -9.62 11.50
C LEU A 83 -12.77 -9.16 10.87
N ALA A 84 -11.63 -9.58 11.41
CA ALA A 84 -10.32 -9.26 10.85
C ALA A 84 -10.14 -9.83 9.43
N GLU A 85 -10.59 -11.06 9.20
CA GLU A 85 -10.57 -11.68 7.88
C GLU A 85 -11.47 -10.92 6.89
N ARG A 86 -12.70 -10.61 7.28
CA ARG A 86 -13.63 -9.83 6.46
C ARG A 86 -13.09 -8.44 6.17
N TYR A 87 -12.62 -7.73 7.17
CA TYR A 87 -12.03 -6.40 6.99
C TYR A 87 -10.84 -6.43 6.04
N GLY A 88 -9.96 -7.41 6.21
CA GLY A 88 -8.82 -7.60 5.33
C GLY A 88 -9.22 -7.86 3.88
N ASP A 89 -10.22 -8.70 3.64
CA ASP A 89 -10.69 -9.01 2.29
C ASP A 89 -11.45 -7.86 1.65
N GLU A 90 -12.34 -7.20 2.39
CA GLU A 90 -13.18 -6.12 1.86
C GLU A 90 -12.39 -4.81 1.65
N ASN A 91 -11.48 -4.48 2.56
CA ASN A 91 -10.79 -3.19 2.56
C ASN A 91 -9.41 -3.20 1.90
N SER A 92 -8.86 -4.36 1.58
CA SER A 92 -7.56 -4.47 0.91
C SER A 92 -7.67 -4.74 -0.59
N ASP A 93 -8.88 -4.79 -1.14
CA ASP A 93 -9.11 -4.93 -2.58
C ASP A 93 -8.50 -3.73 -3.34
N PRO A 94 -7.73 -3.96 -4.42
CA PRO A 94 -7.17 -2.87 -5.22
C PRO A 94 -8.22 -1.97 -5.85
N ILE A 95 -9.42 -2.46 -6.15
CA ILE A 95 -10.53 -1.65 -6.65
C ILE A 95 -10.96 -0.61 -5.61
N ASN A 96 -11.11 -1.01 -4.36
CA ASN A 96 -11.44 -0.09 -3.28
C ASN A 96 -10.30 0.91 -3.01
N ALA A 97 -9.06 0.45 -3.09
CA ALA A 97 -7.89 1.33 -2.97
C ALA A 97 -7.86 2.38 -4.08
N ALA A 98 -8.21 2.02 -5.31
CA ALA A 98 -8.30 2.96 -6.43
C ALA A 98 -9.43 3.97 -6.24
N LYS A 99 -10.61 3.52 -5.79
CA LYS A 99 -11.74 4.42 -5.49
C LYS A 99 -11.41 5.45 -4.40
N ASN A 100 -10.61 5.07 -3.42
CA ASN A 100 -10.19 5.92 -2.32
C ASN A 100 -8.93 6.76 -2.65
N GLY A 101 -8.37 6.64 -3.84
CA GLY A 101 -7.21 7.41 -4.27
C GLY A 101 -5.86 6.87 -3.76
N TYR A 102 -5.80 5.66 -3.22
CA TYR A 102 -4.56 5.06 -2.72
C TYR A 102 -3.65 4.56 -3.84
N ILE A 103 -4.23 4.18 -4.98
CA ILE A 103 -3.49 3.78 -6.18
C ILE A 103 -4.05 4.52 -7.40
N ASP A 104 -3.22 4.69 -8.42
CA ASP A 104 -3.61 5.43 -9.64
C ASP A 104 -4.29 4.53 -10.66
N ASN A 105 -3.84 3.28 -10.79
CA ASN A 105 -4.40 2.35 -11.75
C ASN A 105 -4.18 0.90 -11.34
N ILE A 106 -5.08 0.04 -11.82
CA ILE A 106 -4.96 -1.41 -11.71
C ILE A 106 -4.51 -1.93 -13.07
N ILE A 107 -3.40 -2.67 -13.09
CA ILE A 107 -2.77 -3.15 -14.32
C ILE A 107 -2.68 -4.68 -14.33
N GLU A 108 -2.64 -5.26 -15.53
CA GLU A 108 -2.37 -6.67 -15.71
C GLU A 108 -0.85 -6.91 -15.80
N PRO A 109 -0.33 -7.99 -15.20
CA PRO A 109 1.12 -8.28 -15.25
C PRO A 109 1.69 -8.35 -16.67
N ALA A 110 0.90 -8.85 -17.63
CA ALA A 110 1.30 -8.94 -19.04
C ALA A 110 1.62 -7.57 -19.66
N PHE A 111 0.96 -6.52 -19.21
CA PHE A 111 1.13 -5.15 -19.71
C PHE A 111 1.92 -4.24 -18.76
N ALA A 112 2.45 -4.77 -17.68
CA ALA A 112 3.14 -3.99 -16.65
C ALA A 112 4.30 -3.17 -17.23
N LYS A 113 5.11 -3.76 -18.09
CA LYS A 113 6.24 -3.07 -18.73
C LYS A 113 5.79 -1.83 -19.52
N GLN A 114 4.72 -1.96 -20.30
CA GLN A 114 4.19 -0.85 -21.10
C GLN A 114 3.69 0.30 -20.22
N TYR A 115 2.97 -0.01 -19.16
CA TYR A 115 2.50 0.99 -18.20
C TYR A 115 3.66 1.69 -17.49
N ILE A 116 4.65 0.94 -17.03
CA ILE A 116 5.82 1.50 -16.35
C ILE A 116 6.58 2.44 -17.29
N VAL A 117 6.84 2.02 -18.53
CA VAL A 117 7.53 2.84 -19.53
C VAL A 117 6.75 4.12 -19.82
N SER A 118 5.43 4.04 -19.99
CA SER A 118 4.58 5.20 -20.24
C SER A 118 4.59 6.19 -19.07
N CYS A 119 4.50 5.69 -17.83
CA CYS A 119 4.57 6.53 -16.64
C CYS A 119 5.94 7.21 -16.50
N LEU A 120 7.03 6.49 -16.74
CA LEU A 120 8.39 7.04 -16.67
C LEU A 120 8.61 8.09 -17.73
N GLN A 121 8.11 7.91 -18.96
CA GLN A 121 8.18 8.91 -20.02
C GLN A 121 7.46 10.20 -19.63
N THR A 122 6.30 10.08 -19.00
CA THR A 122 5.55 11.25 -18.49
C THR A 122 6.33 11.98 -17.40
N LEU A 123 7.02 11.26 -16.52
CA LEU A 123 7.79 11.86 -15.42
C LEU A 123 9.08 12.53 -15.90
N VAL A 124 9.71 12.03 -16.96
CA VAL A 124 10.98 12.55 -17.49
C VAL A 124 10.75 13.75 -18.40
N ASN A 125 9.61 13.81 -19.02
CA ASN A 125 9.21 14.94 -19.87
C ASN A 125 8.51 16.00 -19.03
#